data_b76a1a3424f81b85affa59a82701b366
#
_entry.id   b76a1a3424f81b85affa59a82701b366
#
_cell.length_a   1.000
_cell.length_b   1.000
_cell.length_c   1.000
_cell.angle_alpha   90.00
_cell.angle_beta   90.00
_cell.angle_gamma   90.00
#
_symmetry.space_group_name_H-M   'P 1'
#
loop_
_entity.id
_entity.type
_entity.pdbx_description
1 polymer ?
#
loop_
_entity_poly.entity_id
_entity_poly.type
_entity_poly.pdbx_seq_one_letter_code
_entity_poly.pdbx_strand_id
1 'polypeptide(L)'
;MLDRAFADHFAAEWIAAWNSHDLDRILSHYTDDFEMSSPLIAQIAGEPSGKLKGKKAIGDYWTKGLQRNPQLHFELASTLLGAGSITLYYKSQRGMAAEVLVFDPDKKVVDAFAHYAG
;
A
#
# COMPACT_ATOMS: atom_id res chain seq x y z
N MET A 1 20.33 -2.67 3.94
CA MET A 1 19.23 -2.99 4.88
C MET A 1 18.50 -1.71 5.24
N LEU A 2 17.19 -1.80 5.43
CA LEU A 2 16.40 -0.64 5.83
C LEU A 2 16.70 -0.26 7.29
N ASP A 3 16.60 1.02 7.61
CA ASP A 3 16.78 1.51 8.97
C ASP A 3 15.52 2.24 9.46
N ARG A 4 15.52 2.60 10.77
CA ARG A 4 14.38 3.26 11.38
C ARG A 4 14.09 4.63 10.75
N ALA A 5 15.12 5.40 10.41
CA ALA A 5 14.93 6.71 9.80
C ALA A 5 14.23 6.61 8.45
N PHE A 6 14.64 5.65 7.62
CA PHE A 6 13.96 5.40 6.34
C PHE A 6 12.53 4.92 6.56
N ALA A 7 12.31 3.99 7.49
CA ALA A 7 10.98 3.45 7.76
C ALA A 7 10.01 4.55 8.17
N ASP A 8 10.42 5.42 9.07
CA ASP A 8 9.55 6.51 9.55
C ASP A 8 9.27 7.53 8.45
N HIS A 9 10.28 7.88 7.66
CA HIS A 9 10.10 8.79 6.52
C HIS A 9 9.18 8.19 5.46
N PHE A 10 9.42 6.92 5.12
CA PHE A 10 8.59 6.22 4.13
C PHE A 10 7.13 6.15 4.59
N ALA A 11 6.90 5.78 5.86
CA ALA A 11 5.55 5.67 6.40
C ALA A 11 4.80 7.00 6.30
N ALA A 12 5.44 8.11 6.69
CA ALA A 12 4.83 9.43 6.61
C ALA A 12 4.49 9.81 5.17
N GLU A 13 5.40 9.54 4.23
CA GLU A 13 5.17 9.84 2.81
C GLU A 13 4.09 8.95 2.21
N TRP A 14 4.06 7.65 2.55
CA TRP A 14 3.05 6.71 2.07
C TRP A 14 1.64 7.16 2.48
N ILE A 15 1.47 7.52 3.76
CA ILE A 15 0.21 8.03 4.28
C ILE A 15 -0.19 9.33 3.56
N ALA A 16 0.75 10.27 3.43
CA ALA A 16 0.49 11.54 2.76
C ALA A 16 0.11 11.35 1.29
N ALA A 17 0.78 10.42 0.60
CA ALA A 17 0.50 10.12 -0.80
C ALA A 17 -0.93 9.59 -0.97
N TRP A 18 -1.33 8.61 -0.15
CA TRP A 18 -2.70 8.08 -0.20
C TRP A 18 -3.74 9.17 0.13
N ASN A 19 -3.48 9.98 1.15
CA ASN A 19 -4.40 11.05 1.55
C ASN A 19 -4.50 12.16 0.51
N SER A 20 -3.49 12.33 -0.33
CA SER A 20 -3.53 13.28 -1.44
C SER A 20 -4.42 12.81 -2.60
N HIS A 21 -4.73 11.52 -2.68
CA HIS A 21 -5.44 10.88 -3.79
C HIS A 21 -4.71 11.01 -5.14
N ASP A 22 -3.43 11.34 -5.12
CA ASP A 22 -2.59 11.45 -6.33
C ASP A 22 -2.00 10.10 -6.67
N LEU A 23 -2.58 9.42 -7.68
CA LEU A 23 -2.18 8.07 -8.04
C LEU A 23 -0.70 7.98 -8.44
N ASP A 24 -0.21 8.94 -9.21
CA ASP A 24 1.20 8.94 -9.64
C ASP A 24 2.14 9.04 -8.43
N ARG A 25 1.79 9.86 -7.47
CA ARG A 25 2.56 9.99 -6.22
C ARG A 25 2.56 8.68 -5.44
N ILE A 26 1.41 8.03 -5.33
CA ILE A 26 1.31 6.72 -4.67
C ILE A 26 2.20 5.70 -5.38
N LEU A 27 2.04 5.56 -6.70
CA LEU A 27 2.77 4.57 -7.50
C LEU A 27 4.28 4.82 -7.56
N SER A 28 4.73 6.04 -7.31
CA SER A 28 6.17 6.38 -7.35
C SER A 28 7.02 5.61 -6.34
N HIS A 29 6.39 5.01 -5.33
CA HIS A 29 7.08 4.24 -4.28
C HIS A 29 7.26 2.76 -4.65
N TYR A 30 6.75 2.33 -5.80
CA TYR A 30 6.67 0.93 -6.21
C TYR A 30 7.48 0.68 -7.48
N THR A 31 7.92 -0.58 -7.67
CA THR A 31 8.54 -0.98 -8.94
C THR A 31 7.47 -1.11 -10.03
N ASP A 32 7.90 -1.10 -11.30
CA ASP A 32 6.95 -1.19 -12.42
C ASP A 32 6.16 -2.50 -12.42
N ASP A 33 6.76 -3.57 -11.93
CA ASP A 33 6.19 -4.93 -11.94
C ASP A 33 5.79 -5.44 -10.55
N PHE A 34 5.61 -4.55 -9.58
CA PHE A 34 5.29 -4.98 -8.22
C PHE A 34 4.01 -5.80 -8.17
N GLU A 35 3.93 -6.67 -7.16
CA GLU A 35 2.76 -7.51 -6.92
C GLU A 35 2.05 -7.07 -5.64
N MET A 36 0.73 -7.08 -5.68
CA MET A 36 -0.10 -6.77 -4.52
C MET A 36 -1.06 -7.90 -4.22
N SER A 37 -1.17 -8.24 -2.96
CA SER A 37 -2.15 -9.20 -2.45
C SER A 37 -3.09 -8.50 -1.49
N SER A 38 -4.40 -8.68 -1.69
CA SER A 38 -5.42 -8.10 -0.83
C SER A 38 -6.73 -8.87 -0.98
N PRO A 39 -7.44 -9.13 0.12
CA PRO A 39 -8.77 -9.73 0.02
C PRO A 39 -9.75 -8.85 -0.76
N LEU A 40 -9.54 -7.52 -0.79
CA LEU A 40 -10.39 -6.60 -1.55
C LEU A 40 -10.21 -6.75 -3.07
N ILE A 41 -9.05 -7.22 -3.53
CA ILE A 41 -8.82 -7.49 -4.94
C ILE A 41 -9.79 -8.57 -5.43
N ALA A 42 -9.96 -9.65 -4.67
CA ALA A 42 -10.91 -10.71 -5.02
C ALA A 42 -12.34 -10.16 -5.07
N GLN A 43 -12.72 -9.32 -4.12
CA GLN A 43 -14.07 -8.77 -4.02
C GLN A 43 -14.39 -7.72 -5.08
N ILE A 44 -13.45 -6.81 -5.34
CA ILE A 44 -13.68 -5.60 -6.15
C ILE A 44 -13.23 -5.79 -7.60
N ALA A 45 -12.04 -6.38 -7.79
CA ALA A 45 -11.49 -6.60 -9.13
C ALA A 45 -11.94 -7.93 -9.74
N GLY A 46 -12.56 -8.81 -8.95
CA GLY A 46 -13.05 -10.09 -9.44
C GLY A 46 -11.93 -11.10 -9.72
N GLU A 47 -10.73 -10.88 -9.15
CA GLU A 47 -9.61 -11.79 -9.31
C GLU A 47 -9.57 -12.74 -8.10
N PRO A 48 -9.94 -14.06 -8.28
CA PRO A 48 -10.09 -14.97 -7.12
C PRO A 48 -8.82 -15.20 -6.32
N SER A 49 -7.65 -15.03 -6.94
CA SER A 49 -6.37 -15.19 -6.22
C SER A 49 -6.13 -14.11 -5.19
N GLY A 50 -6.81 -12.98 -5.28
CA GLY A 50 -6.55 -11.83 -4.44
C GLY A 50 -5.25 -11.10 -4.79
N LYS A 51 -4.68 -11.34 -5.98
CA LYS A 51 -3.39 -10.79 -6.40
C LYS A 51 -3.51 -10.07 -7.72
N LEU A 52 -2.81 -8.94 -7.83
CA LEU A 52 -2.60 -8.22 -9.09
C LEU A 52 -1.11 -7.92 -9.23
N LYS A 53 -0.64 -7.81 -10.47
CA LYS A 53 0.75 -7.52 -10.76
C LYS A 53 0.89 -6.37 -11.73
N GLY A 54 1.85 -5.48 -11.45
CA GLY A 54 2.23 -4.37 -12.32
C GLY A 54 1.47 -3.09 -12.04
N LYS A 55 2.15 -1.98 -12.32
CA LYS A 55 1.59 -0.64 -12.08
C LYS A 55 0.30 -0.38 -12.84
N LYS A 56 0.16 -0.95 -14.05
CA LYS A 56 -1.05 -0.70 -14.84
C LYS A 56 -2.27 -1.35 -14.18
N ALA A 57 -2.21 -2.65 -13.90
CA ALA A 57 -3.34 -3.37 -13.33
C ALA A 57 -3.68 -2.85 -11.92
N ILE A 58 -2.65 -2.65 -11.10
CA ILE A 58 -2.85 -2.18 -9.73
C ILE A 58 -3.27 -0.71 -9.72
N GLY A 59 -2.69 0.10 -10.60
CA GLY A 59 -3.09 1.50 -10.75
C GLY A 59 -4.55 1.65 -11.15
N ASP A 60 -5.03 0.84 -12.09
CA ASP A 60 -6.44 0.82 -12.48
C ASP A 60 -7.35 0.42 -11.31
N TYR A 61 -6.93 -0.58 -10.52
CA TYR A 61 -7.64 -1.02 -9.32
C TYR A 61 -7.69 0.09 -8.26
N TRP A 62 -6.57 0.74 -7.99
CA TRP A 62 -6.50 1.84 -7.02
C TRP A 62 -7.29 3.07 -7.46
N THR A 63 -7.28 3.36 -8.77
CA THR A 63 -8.08 4.46 -9.33
C THR A 63 -9.56 4.25 -9.02
N LYS A 64 -10.06 3.04 -9.24
CA LYS A 64 -11.45 2.70 -8.91
C LYS A 64 -11.72 2.84 -7.42
N GLY A 65 -10.78 2.39 -6.58
CA GLY A 65 -10.90 2.50 -5.14
C GLY A 65 -10.98 3.95 -4.68
N LEU A 66 -10.13 4.81 -5.21
CA LEU A 66 -10.15 6.24 -4.89
C LEU A 66 -11.43 6.93 -5.38
N GLN A 67 -11.91 6.57 -6.58
CA GLN A 67 -13.15 7.11 -7.10
C GLN A 67 -14.37 6.72 -6.28
N ARG A 68 -14.40 5.48 -5.76
CA ARG A 68 -15.49 4.99 -4.91
C ARG A 68 -15.43 5.53 -3.50
N ASN A 69 -14.25 5.99 -3.06
CA ASN A 69 -14.02 6.47 -1.71
C ASN A 69 -13.39 7.88 -1.75
N PRO A 70 -14.15 8.89 -2.20
CA PRO A 70 -13.58 10.24 -2.35
C PRO A 70 -13.15 10.87 -1.03
N GLN A 71 -13.60 10.30 0.11
CA GLN A 71 -13.23 10.77 1.45
C GLN A 71 -12.17 9.88 2.11
N LEU A 72 -11.52 9.00 1.34
CA LEU A 72 -10.48 8.13 1.87
C LEU A 72 -9.43 8.96 2.61
N HIS A 73 -9.16 8.57 3.85
CA HIS A 73 -8.16 9.20 4.70
C HIS A 73 -7.58 8.16 5.65
N PHE A 74 -6.26 8.04 5.68
CA PHE A 74 -5.54 7.11 6.55
C PHE A 74 -4.87 7.88 7.68
N GLU A 75 -4.83 7.26 8.87
CA GLU A 75 -4.10 7.77 10.03
C GLU A 75 -3.11 6.71 10.48
N LEU A 76 -1.82 7.04 10.46
CA LEU A 76 -0.76 6.12 10.86
C LEU A 76 -0.82 5.88 12.36
N ALA A 77 -0.85 4.62 12.79
CA ALA A 77 -0.79 4.24 14.19
C ALA A 77 0.60 3.76 14.59
N SER A 78 1.25 2.95 13.75
CA SER A 78 2.55 2.38 14.08
C SER A 78 3.30 1.97 12.81
N THR A 79 4.63 2.05 12.88
CA THR A 79 5.53 1.61 11.80
C THR A 79 6.47 0.56 12.36
N LEU A 80 6.43 -0.65 11.80
CA LEU A 80 7.24 -1.78 12.25
C LEU A 80 8.32 -2.07 11.21
N LEU A 81 9.55 -2.20 11.66
CA LEU A 81 10.70 -2.39 10.78
C LEU A 81 11.14 -3.85 10.76
N GLY A 82 11.16 -4.45 9.58
CA GLY A 82 11.72 -5.78 9.33
C GLY A 82 13.10 -5.70 8.66
N ALA A 83 13.65 -6.84 8.27
CA ALA A 83 14.97 -6.89 7.64
C ALA A 83 14.97 -6.26 6.24
N GLY A 84 13.99 -6.57 5.42
CA GLY A 84 13.83 -6.00 4.08
C GLY A 84 12.41 -5.56 3.82
N SER A 85 11.64 -5.31 4.87
CA SER A 85 10.24 -4.96 4.79
C SER A 85 9.85 -4.00 5.89
N ILE A 86 8.74 -3.31 5.67
CA ILE A 86 8.14 -2.41 6.64
C ILE A 86 6.67 -2.78 6.74
N THR A 87 6.13 -2.81 7.94
CA THR A 87 4.70 -2.97 8.17
C THR A 87 4.12 -1.66 8.68
N LEU A 88 3.12 -1.14 7.97
CA LEU A 88 2.38 0.05 8.39
C LEU A 88 1.07 -0.40 9.01
N TYR A 89 0.83 0.01 10.26
CA TYR A 89 -0.43 -0.22 10.95
C TYR A 89 -1.16 1.12 10.99
N TYR A 90 -2.37 1.16 10.42
CA TYR A 90 -3.06 2.43 10.23
C TYR A 90 -4.56 2.27 10.32
N LYS A 91 -5.23 3.38 10.60
CA LYS A 91 -6.69 3.46 10.64
C LYS A 91 -7.21 3.94 9.30
N SER A 92 -8.21 3.24 8.78
CA SER A 92 -8.95 3.62 7.57
C SER A 92 -10.43 3.73 7.90
N GLN A 93 -11.25 4.12 6.93
CA GLN A 93 -12.70 4.13 7.12
C GLN A 93 -13.29 2.72 7.32
N ARG A 94 -12.51 1.68 7.00
CA ARG A 94 -12.90 0.27 7.23
C ARG A 94 -12.45 -0.25 8.60
N GLY A 95 -11.86 0.59 9.44
CA GLY A 95 -11.22 0.20 10.68
C GLY A 95 -9.72 0.06 10.52
N MET A 96 -9.09 -0.70 11.42
CA MET A 96 -7.64 -0.87 11.38
C MET A 96 -7.22 -1.77 10.22
N ALA A 97 -6.08 -1.44 9.65
CA ALA A 97 -5.46 -2.19 8.57
C ALA A 97 -3.96 -2.27 8.77
N ALA A 98 -3.33 -3.27 8.16
CA ALA A 98 -1.89 -3.41 8.14
C ALA A 98 -1.43 -3.67 6.71
N GLU A 99 -0.36 -3.00 6.32
CA GLU A 99 0.24 -3.13 5.00
C GLU A 99 1.66 -3.62 5.19
N VAL A 100 1.99 -4.80 4.67
CA VAL A 100 3.37 -5.31 4.67
C VAL A 100 3.98 -4.98 3.32
N LEU A 101 5.06 -4.22 3.33
CA LEU A 101 5.73 -3.73 2.12
C LEU A 101 7.15 -4.28 2.07
N VAL A 102 7.47 -5.03 1.03
CA VAL A 102 8.79 -5.63 0.79
C VAL A 102 9.53 -4.77 -0.22
N PHE A 103 10.78 -4.44 0.08
CA PHE A 103 11.58 -3.49 -0.70
C PHE A 103 12.70 -4.18 -1.47
N ASP A 104 13.02 -3.62 -2.65
CA ASP A 104 14.20 -4.00 -3.41
C ASP A 104 15.45 -3.22 -2.92
N PRO A 105 16.65 -3.51 -3.47
CA PRO A 105 17.86 -2.78 -3.07
C PRO A 105 17.80 -1.27 -3.32
N ASP A 106 16.96 -0.81 -4.24
CA ASP A 106 16.78 0.62 -4.54
C ASP A 106 15.71 1.27 -3.66
N LYS A 107 15.23 0.55 -2.64
CA LYS A 107 14.22 1.02 -1.69
C LYS A 107 12.88 1.35 -2.35
N LYS A 108 12.53 0.58 -3.38
CA LYS A 108 11.19 0.57 -3.98
C LYS A 108 10.45 -0.68 -3.55
N VAL A 109 9.13 -0.58 -3.42
CA VAL A 109 8.30 -1.71 -3.02
C VAL A 109 8.13 -2.67 -4.20
N VAL A 110 8.45 -3.95 -3.97
CA VAL A 110 8.30 -5.02 -4.97
C VAL A 110 7.10 -5.91 -4.68
N ASP A 111 6.72 -6.05 -3.40
CA ASP A 111 5.55 -6.82 -2.95
C ASP A 111 4.82 -6.06 -1.88
N ALA A 112 3.50 -6.09 -1.93
CA ALA A 112 2.63 -5.47 -0.94
C ALA A 112 1.54 -6.45 -0.51
N PHE A 113 1.27 -6.52 0.79
CA PHE A 113 0.28 -7.43 1.36
C PHE A 113 -0.64 -6.63 2.27
N ALA A 114 -1.88 -6.44 1.86
CA ALA A 114 -2.86 -5.69 2.64
C ALA A 114 -3.65 -6.62 3.56
N HIS A 115 -3.87 -6.16 4.79
CA HIS A 115 -4.60 -6.88 5.83
C HIS A 115 -5.61 -5.95 6.47
N TYR A 116 -6.79 -6.45 6.78
CA TYR A 116 -7.87 -5.64 7.34
C TYR A 116 -8.44 -6.32 8.58
N ALA A 117 -8.84 -5.50 9.56
CA ALA A 117 -9.40 -5.99 10.82
C ALA A 117 -10.87 -6.44 10.68
N GLY A 118 -11.56 -5.99 9.64
CA GLY A 118 -12.96 -6.31 9.45
C GLY A 118 -13.33 -6.88 8.12
#